data_65f2ebbe36407aeddbf749db166a78bb
#
_entry.id   65f2ebbe36407aeddbf749db166a78bb
#
_cell.length_a   1.000
_cell.length_b   1.000
_cell.length_c   1.000
_cell.angle_alpha   90.00
_cell.angle_beta   90.00
_cell.angle_gamma   90.00
#
_symmetry.space_group_name_H-M   'P 1'
#
loop_
_entity.id
_entity.type
_entity.pdbx_description
1 polymer ?
#
loop_
_entity_poly.entity_id
_entity_poly.type
_entity_poly.pdbx_seq_one_letter_code
_entity_poly.pdbx_strand_id
1 'polypeptide(L)'
;MGSAQSKRRSSKFISNAFTRRIVVLGKTGAGKSSLANTIFGEKLYETDSSANSGTKQCQAVVREVNGKSIKLIDTPGFFDTGRDEKEIKDEILKCLIESAPGPHVFVIVLTLDTHTQQEEEIIEKMTEYFSDEAFKFTTVLFTHGDQLPEGRTIEEFVCDSKYLDNFIKKCGNRCNVIDNKYWKNSKNGYRSNEFHVKELLNTIDNIVLENAGGHSTNEYLEELGRDLTQEQEHIEQESPDLLPDNIQEKAKVVVQENRSHYLLRVSIGFLLKTFLSNNSHLIREELLHALGVVLTNLFITAAQRATLAKFLCWTTAAVEGATAASEVAAGEAALK
;
A
#
# COMPACT_ATOMS: atom_id res chain seq x y z
N MET A 1 10.69 -35.01 -21.45
CA MET A 1 10.51 -33.54 -21.57
C MET A 1 9.53 -32.94 -20.55
N GLY A 2 8.72 -33.75 -19.84
CA GLY A 2 7.72 -33.24 -18.86
C GLY A 2 8.27 -32.77 -17.50
N SER A 3 9.44 -33.22 -17.06
CA SER A 3 9.93 -32.90 -15.70
C SER A 3 10.55 -31.52 -15.53
N ALA A 4 11.08 -30.91 -16.60
CA ALA A 4 11.70 -29.59 -16.56
C ALA A 4 10.67 -28.46 -16.57
N GLN A 5 9.53 -28.64 -17.26
CA GLN A 5 8.44 -27.67 -17.26
C GLN A 5 7.68 -27.67 -15.93
N SER A 6 7.46 -28.82 -15.30
CA SER A 6 6.84 -28.93 -13.98
C SER A 6 7.71 -28.25 -12.89
N LYS A 7 9.02 -28.45 -12.91
CA LYS A 7 9.94 -27.80 -11.97
C LYS A 7 10.04 -26.28 -12.16
N ARG A 8 9.96 -25.78 -13.41
CA ARG A 8 9.90 -24.34 -13.70
C ARG A 8 8.59 -23.69 -13.24
N ARG A 9 7.44 -24.38 -13.41
CA ARG A 9 6.15 -23.90 -12.87
C ARG A 9 6.17 -23.85 -11.35
N SER A 10 6.62 -24.90 -10.67
CA SER A 10 6.69 -24.91 -9.20
C SER A 10 7.62 -23.83 -8.63
N SER A 11 8.76 -23.53 -9.26
CA SER A 11 9.67 -22.49 -8.76
C SER A 11 9.13 -21.07 -8.93
N LYS A 12 8.34 -20.80 -9.99
CA LYS A 12 7.71 -19.50 -10.22
C LYS A 12 6.52 -19.24 -9.28
N PHE A 13 5.74 -20.27 -8.95
CA PHE A 13 4.67 -20.18 -7.95
C PHE A 13 5.19 -19.99 -6.52
N ILE A 14 6.32 -20.63 -6.18
CA ILE A 14 6.95 -20.47 -4.86
C ILE A 14 7.52 -19.06 -4.68
N SER A 15 8.01 -18.42 -5.76
CA SER A 15 8.54 -17.03 -5.68
C SER A 15 7.44 -15.99 -5.38
N ASN A 16 6.22 -16.18 -5.87
CA ASN A 16 5.10 -15.27 -5.61
C ASN A 16 4.59 -15.32 -4.15
N ALA A 17 4.72 -16.47 -3.46
CA ALA A 17 4.30 -16.63 -2.07
C ALA A 17 5.13 -15.76 -1.09
N PHE A 18 6.34 -15.36 -1.49
CA PHE A 18 7.26 -14.58 -0.65
C PHE A 18 7.57 -13.19 -1.23
N THR A 19 6.75 -12.69 -2.15
CA THR A 19 6.93 -11.33 -2.70
C THR A 19 6.56 -10.28 -1.67
N ARG A 20 7.51 -9.42 -1.32
CA ARG A 20 7.28 -8.28 -0.42
C ARG A 20 6.54 -7.18 -1.17
N ARG A 21 5.32 -6.87 -0.75
CA ARG A 21 4.54 -5.77 -1.29
C ARG A 21 4.87 -4.50 -0.52
N ILE A 22 5.45 -3.52 -1.20
CA ILE A 22 5.88 -2.25 -0.63
C ILE A 22 5.08 -1.14 -1.30
N VAL A 23 4.31 -0.41 -0.50
CA VAL A 23 3.54 0.74 -0.97
C VAL A 23 4.30 2.02 -0.65
N VAL A 24 4.54 2.85 -1.65
CA VAL A 24 5.26 4.12 -1.52
C VAL A 24 4.27 5.26 -1.51
N LEU A 25 4.23 6.02 -0.42
CA LEU A 25 3.31 7.14 -0.18
C LEU A 25 4.09 8.46 -0.06
N GLY A 26 3.47 9.56 -0.41
CA GLY A 26 4.06 10.90 -0.30
C GLY A 26 3.47 11.87 -1.32
N LYS A 27 3.78 13.16 -1.20
CA LYS A 27 3.30 14.19 -2.14
C LYS A 27 3.87 13.99 -3.55
N THR A 28 3.22 14.63 -4.54
CA THR A 28 3.78 14.74 -5.89
C THR A 28 5.11 15.49 -5.82
N GLY A 29 6.11 14.99 -6.54
CA GLY A 29 7.46 15.56 -6.53
C GLY A 29 8.36 15.11 -5.36
N ALA A 30 7.87 14.37 -4.37
CA ALA A 30 8.71 13.88 -3.27
C ALA A 30 9.75 12.83 -3.68
N GLY A 31 9.80 12.42 -4.94
CA GLY A 31 10.81 11.48 -5.44
C GLY A 31 10.43 10.01 -5.34
N LYS A 32 9.14 9.65 -5.21
CA LYS A 32 8.64 8.28 -5.12
C LYS A 32 9.07 7.40 -6.29
N SER A 33 8.81 7.84 -7.52
CA SER A 33 9.19 7.09 -8.75
C SER A 33 10.71 7.02 -8.93
N SER A 34 11.43 8.07 -8.50
CA SER A 34 12.90 8.06 -8.50
C SER A 34 13.46 7.08 -7.46
N LEU A 35 12.77 6.90 -6.33
CA LEU A 35 13.11 5.89 -5.33
C LEU A 35 13.09 4.49 -5.93
N ALA A 36 12.05 4.15 -6.70
CA ALA A 36 11.97 2.84 -7.37
C ALA A 36 13.16 2.61 -8.30
N ASN A 37 13.51 3.61 -9.13
CA ASN A 37 14.68 3.55 -9.99
C ASN A 37 15.99 3.38 -9.19
N THR A 38 16.06 4.02 -8.01
CA THR A 38 17.24 3.93 -7.13
C THR A 38 17.35 2.57 -6.46
N ILE A 39 16.25 2.00 -5.96
CA ILE A 39 16.23 0.67 -5.33
C ILE A 39 16.60 -0.44 -6.33
N PHE A 40 16.02 -0.37 -7.53
CA PHE A 40 16.23 -1.41 -8.53
C PHE A 40 17.49 -1.22 -9.39
N GLY A 41 18.13 -0.04 -9.29
CA GLY A 41 19.34 0.26 -10.06
C GLY A 41 19.11 0.41 -11.56
N GLU A 42 17.85 0.52 -12.01
CA GLU A 42 17.46 0.64 -13.42
C GLU A 42 16.39 1.74 -13.60
N LYS A 43 16.34 2.33 -14.80
CA LYS A 43 15.33 3.34 -15.13
C LYS A 43 14.01 2.66 -15.51
N LEU A 44 13.17 2.42 -14.53
CA LEU A 44 11.84 1.81 -14.71
C LEU A 44 10.75 2.85 -14.97
N TYR A 45 10.86 3.98 -14.29
CA TYR A 45 9.92 5.08 -14.41
C TYR A 45 10.59 6.29 -15.06
N GLU A 46 9.86 6.96 -15.93
CA GLU A 46 10.27 8.27 -16.40
C GLU A 46 10.09 9.27 -15.26
N THR A 47 11.21 9.84 -14.84
CA THR A 47 11.24 10.89 -13.84
C THR A 47 11.51 12.21 -14.54
N ASP A 48 10.47 12.99 -14.73
CA ASP A 48 10.62 14.33 -15.31
C ASP A 48 10.64 15.35 -14.18
N SER A 49 11.59 16.28 -14.25
CA SER A 49 11.73 17.40 -13.28
C SER A 49 10.87 18.60 -13.62
N SER A 50 9.93 18.47 -14.58
CA SER A 50 9.03 19.58 -14.93
C SER A 50 7.94 19.75 -13.87
N ALA A 51 7.49 20.98 -13.65
CA ALA A 51 6.46 21.35 -12.68
C ALA A 51 5.10 20.63 -12.90
N ASN A 52 4.91 19.99 -14.07
CA ASN A 52 3.69 19.25 -14.44
C ASN A 52 3.84 17.72 -14.40
N SER A 53 5.00 17.20 -13.99
CA SER A 53 5.30 15.76 -14.01
C SER A 53 5.09 15.13 -12.65
N GLY A 54 3.85 14.86 -12.31
CA GLY A 54 3.53 13.96 -11.20
C GLY A 54 3.15 12.57 -11.72
N THR A 55 3.44 11.52 -10.98
CA THR A 55 2.88 10.20 -11.21
C THR A 55 1.36 10.32 -11.18
N LYS A 56 0.71 10.16 -12.33
CA LYS A 56 -0.75 10.30 -12.44
C LYS A 56 -1.49 9.03 -12.11
N GLN A 57 -0.83 7.88 -12.26
CA GLN A 57 -1.42 6.55 -12.12
C GLN A 57 -0.64 5.72 -11.11
N CYS A 58 -1.34 4.85 -10.40
CA CYS A 58 -0.73 3.81 -9.58
C CYS A 58 0.02 2.84 -10.51
N GLN A 59 1.26 2.56 -10.19
CA GLN A 59 2.10 1.64 -10.96
C GLN A 59 2.77 0.64 -10.03
N ALA A 60 2.80 -0.62 -10.43
CA ALA A 60 3.45 -1.67 -9.68
C ALA A 60 4.53 -2.37 -10.51
N VAL A 61 5.69 -2.58 -9.93
CA VAL A 61 6.80 -3.30 -10.58
C VAL A 61 7.30 -4.37 -9.63
N VAL A 62 7.53 -5.56 -10.18
CA VAL A 62 8.11 -6.68 -9.44
C VAL A 62 9.55 -6.90 -9.93
N ARG A 63 10.49 -6.93 -9.01
CA ARG A 63 11.90 -7.20 -9.29
C ARG A 63 12.51 -8.05 -8.18
N GLU A 64 13.56 -8.77 -8.53
CA GLU A 64 14.38 -9.48 -7.55
C GLU A 64 15.57 -8.59 -7.12
N VAL A 65 15.70 -8.36 -5.82
CA VAL A 65 16.80 -7.61 -5.23
C VAL A 65 17.41 -8.48 -4.12
N ASN A 66 18.69 -8.76 -4.22
CA ASN A 66 19.42 -9.60 -3.24
C ASN A 66 18.74 -10.96 -2.98
N GLY A 67 18.22 -11.62 -4.03
CA GLY A 67 17.53 -12.92 -3.93
C GLY A 67 16.12 -12.85 -3.34
N LYS A 68 15.54 -11.65 -3.22
CA LYS A 68 14.21 -11.42 -2.66
C LYS A 68 13.30 -10.77 -3.69
N SER A 69 12.12 -11.34 -3.89
CA SER A 69 11.12 -10.74 -4.76
C SER A 69 10.47 -9.53 -4.06
N ILE A 70 10.55 -8.38 -4.69
CA ILE A 70 9.97 -7.11 -4.23
C ILE A 70 8.98 -6.63 -5.26
N LYS A 71 7.73 -6.41 -4.82
CA LYS A 71 6.71 -5.67 -5.55
C LYS A 71 6.61 -4.28 -4.97
N LEU A 72 7.09 -3.29 -5.72
CA LEU A 72 7.00 -1.89 -5.32
C LEU A 72 5.80 -1.26 -6.04
N ILE A 73 4.93 -0.62 -5.26
CA ILE A 73 3.71 0.04 -5.71
C ILE A 73 3.91 1.53 -5.54
N ASP A 74 4.16 2.22 -6.65
CA ASP A 74 4.30 3.68 -6.70
C ASP A 74 2.92 4.31 -6.79
N THR A 75 2.58 5.15 -5.82
CA THR A 75 1.28 5.80 -5.74
C THR A 75 1.33 7.22 -6.27
N PRO A 76 0.25 7.71 -6.90
CA PRO A 76 0.11 9.14 -7.13
C PRO A 76 0.05 9.90 -5.80
N GLY A 77 0.25 11.21 -5.84
CA GLY A 77 0.11 12.05 -4.64
C GLY A 77 -1.34 12.12 -4.18
N PHE A 78 -1.75 11.19 -3.31
CA PHE A 78 -3.13 11.13 -2.80
C PHE A 78 -3.52 12.31 -1.89
N PHE A 79 -2.52 13.00 -1.36
CA PHE A 79 -2.70 14.12 -0.44
C PHE A 79 -2.62 15.47 -1.13
N ASP A 80 -2.41 15.49 -2.45
CA ASP A 80 -2.32 16.72 -3.23
C ASP A 80 -3.71 17.33 -3.43
N THR A 81 -3.74 18.66 -3.46
CA THR A 81 -4.95 19.43 -3.74
C THR A 81 -5.08 19.70 -5.25
N GLY A 82 -6.32 19.71 -5.76
CA GLY A 82 -6.60 20.17 -7.12
C GLY A 82 -6.71 19.09 -8.20
N ARG A 83 -6.68 17.80 -7.85
CA ARG A 83 -7.00 16.69 -8.76
C ARG A 83 -8.50 16.40 -8.78
N ASP A 84 -8.98 15.83 -9.90
CA ASP A 84 -10.36 15.34 -9.99
C ASP A 84 -10.62 14.21 -9.00
N GLU A 85 -11.73 14.31 -8.27
CA GLU A 85 -12.07 13.35 -7.20
C GLU A 85 -12.25 11.93 -7.74
N LYS A 86 -12.83 11.79 -8.92
CA LYS A 86 -13.04 10.48 -9.54
C LYS A 86 -11.71 9.84 -9.93
N GLU A 87 -10.79 10.61 -10.51
CA GLU A 87 -9.45 10.11 -10.86
C GLU A 87 -8.69 9.62 -9.62
N ILE A 88 -8.75 10.37 -8.52
CA ILE A 88 -8.10 9.97 -7.26
C ILE A 88 -8.69 8.66 -6.73
N LYS A 89 -10.02 8.51 -6.74
CA LYS A 89 -10.70 7.29 -6.28
C LYS A 89 -10.32 6.08 -7.11
N ASP A 90 -10.30 6.20 -8.44
CA ASP A 90 -9.89 5.14 -9.35
C ASP A 90 -8.43 4.71 -9.08
N GLU A 91 -7.54 5.66 -8.80
CA GLU A 91 -6.14 5.35 -8.51
C GLU A 91 -5.95 4.72 -7.12
N ILE A 92 -6.71 5.12 -6.11
CA ILE A 92 -6.70 4.45 -4.80
C ILE A 92 -7.18 3.00 -4.97
N LEU A 93 -8.22 2.75 -5.75
CA LEU A 93 -8.70 1.39 -6.01
C LEU A 93 -7.64 0.53 -6.70
N LYS A 94 -6.92 1.07 -7.69
CA LYS A 94 -5.79 0.36 -8.30
C LYS A 94 -4.71 0.01 -7.28
N CYS A 95 -4.35 0.93 -6.40
CA CYS A 95 -3.36 0.67 -5.35
C CYS A 95 -3.84 -0.38 -4.35
N LEU A 96 -5.13 -0.40 -4.00
CA LEU A 96 -5.74 -1.46 -3.19
C LEU A 96 -5.59 -2.83 -3.86
N ILE A 97 -5.94 -2.93 -5.14
CA ILE A 97 -5.83 -4.15 -5.95
C ILE A 97 -4.37 -4.62 -6.05
N GLU A 98 -3.44 -3.70 -6.33
CA GLU A 98 -2.02 -4.04 -6.42
C GLU A 98 -1.42 -4.49 -5.08
N SER A 99 -1.93 -3.96 -3.96
CA SER A 99 -1.43 -4.29 -2.62
C SER A 99 -2.10 -5.51 -1.99
N ALA A 100 -3.27 -5.94 -2.49
CA ALA A 100 -4.04 -7.03 -1.88
C ALA A 100 -3.21 -8.33 -1.74
N PRO A 101 -3.44 -9.09 -0.66
CA PRO A 101 -4.34 -8.91 0.48
C PRO A 101 -3.85 -7.91 1.53
N GLY A 102 -2.84 -7.12 1.24
CA GLY A 102 -2.29 -6.05 2.06
C GLY A 102 -0.79 -5.84 1.85
N PRO A 103 -0.26 -4.64 2.06
CA PRO A 103 1.17 -4.37 1.96
C PRO A 103 1.94 -4.93 3.15
N HIS A 104 3.16 -5.39 2.90
CA HIS A 104 4.09 -5.79 3.96
C HIS A 104 4.77 -4.58 4.58
N VAL A 105 4.97 -3.52 3.78
CA VAL A 105 5.61 -2.28 4.24
C VAL A 105 5.00 -1.07 3.52
N PHE A 106 4.73 -0.02 4.29
CA PHE A 106 4.51 1.33 3.80
C PHE A 106 5.82 2.13 3.90
N VAL A 107 6.23 2.76 2.81
CA VAL A 107 7.34 3.71 2.78
C VAL A 107 6.77 5.11 2.57
N ILE A 108 6.80 5.93 3.62
CA ILE A 108 6.36 7.32 3.55
C ILE A 108 7.55 8.15 3.10
N VAL A 109 7.43 8.78 1.94
CA VAL A 109 8.50 9.59 1.33
C VAL A 109 8.26 11.06 1.64
N LEU A 110 9.23 11.66 2.31
CA LEU A 110 9.29 13.10 2.64
C LEU A 110 10.53 13.70 1.98
N THR A 111 10.53 15.02 1.79
CA THR A 111 11.72 15.75 1.29
C THR A 111 12.49 16.37 2.46
N LEU A 112 13.83 16.45 2.33
CA LEU A 112 14.68 17.15 3.31
C LEU A 112 14.65 18.67 3.15
N ASP A 113 13.94 19.18 2.15
CA ASP A 113 13.76 20.62 1.99
C ASP A 113 13.17 21.24 3.25
N THR A 114 13.45 22.51 3.44
CA THR A 114 12.93 23.28 4.59
C THR A 114 11.48 22.96 4.85
N HIS A 115 11.19 22.50 6.08
CA HIS A 115 9.85 22.19 6.56
C HIS A 115 8.84 23.22 6.08
N THR A 116 8.05 22.85 5.10
CA THR A 116 6.93 23.67 4.67
C THR A 116 5.69 23.25 5.44
N GLN A 117 4.83 24.21 5.74
CA GLN A 117 3.49 23.94 6.31
C GLN A 117 2.76 22.82 5.57
N GLN A 118 3.04 22.65 4.26
CA GLN A 118 2.48 21.55 3.45
C GLN A 118 2.95 20.14 3.85
N GLU A 119 4.18 19.99 4.35
CA GLU A 119 4.66 18.68 4.82
C GLU A 119 4.06 18.32 6.17
N GLU A 120 3.86 19.28 7.05
CA GLU A 120 3.13 19.10 8.30
C GLU A 120 1.68 18.68 8.03
N GLU A 121 0.98 19.34 7.11
CA GLU A 121 -0.38 18.97 6.70
C GLU A 121 -0.47 17.54 6.14
N ILE A 122 0.55 17.08 5.39
CA ILE A 122 0.60 15.71 4.86
C ILE A 122 0.79 14.70 5.98
N ILE A 123 1.69 14.97 6.91
CA ILE A 123 1.92 14.11 8.08
C ILE A 123 0.67 14.04 8.96
N GLU A 124 -0.03 15.16 9.14
CA GLU A 124 -1.31 15.20 9.85
C GLU A 124 -2.36 14.33 9.19
N LYS A 125 -2.55 14.47 7.88
CA LYS A 125 -3.47 13.64 7.09
C LYS A 125 -3.08 12.15 7.16
N MET A 126 -1.79 11.84 7.02
CA MET A 126 -1.32 10.46 7.17
C MET A 126 -1.62 9.93 8.58
N THR A 127 -1.40 10.74 9.61
CA THR A 127 -1.70 10.35 10.99
C THR A 127 -3.20 10.15 11.22
N GLU A 128 -4.06 10.89 10.51
CA GLU A 128 -5.51 10.72 10.56
C GLU A 128 -5.98 9.42 9.89
N TYR A 129 -5.36 9.05 8.75
CA TYR A 129 -5.79 7.89 7.97
C TYR A 129 -5.12 6.58 8.40
N PHE A 130 -3.89 6.63 8.92
CA PHE A 130 -3.20 5.46 9.44
C PHE A 130 -3.75 5.07 10.81
N SER A 131 -3.99 3.76 10.99
CA SER A 131 -4.19 3.21 12.33
C SER A 131 -2.84 3.01 13.04
N ASP A 132 -2.87 2.94 14.36
CA ASP A 132 -1.67 2.62 15.15
C ASP A 132 -1.06 1.26 14.73
N GLU A 133 -1.89 0.31 14.31
CA GLU A 133 -1.44 -0.97 13.79
C GLU A 133 -0.72 -0.83 12.44
N ALA A 134 -1.19 0.05 11.55
CA ALA A 134 -0.54 0.27 10.26
C ALA A 134 0.85 0.91 10.41
N PHE A 135 1.08 1.70 11.46
CA PHE A 135 2.41 2.25 11.75
C PHE A 135 3.44 1.17 12.07
N LYS A 136 3.05 -0.01 12.54
CA LYS A 136 3.96 -1.15 12.74
C LYS A 136 4.59 -1.63 11.44
N PHE A 137 3.92 -1.42 10.32
CA PHE A 137 4.37 -1.76 8.97
C PHE A 137 4.99 -0.57 8.23
N THR A 138 5.29 0.53 8.91
CA THR A 138 5.67 1.78 8.26
C THR A 138 7.13 2.15 8.55
N THR A 139 7.81 2.67 7.53
CA THR A 139 9.09 3.39 7.64
C THR A 139 9.00 4.72 6.89
N VAL A 140 9.76 5.70 7.34
CA VAL A 140 9.88 7.00 6.68
C VAL A 140 11.19 7.06 5.89
N LEU A 141 11.12 7.57 4.67
CA LEU A 141 12.27 7.78 3.82
C LEU A 141 12.36 9.24 3.41
N PHE A 142 13.49 9.85 3.71
CA PHE A 142 13.78 11.20 3.26
C PHE A 142 14.52 11.15 1.92
N THR A 143 14.08 11.98 0.97
CA THR A 143 14.79 12.22 -0.29
C THR A 143 15.56 13.53 -0.21
N HIS A 144 16.35 13.84 -1.25
CA HIS A 144 17.22 15.02 -1.29
C HIS A 144 18.29 14.98 -0.19
N GLY A 145 18.92 13.81 -0.01
CA GLY A 145 19.96 13.61 0.99
C GLY A 145 21.15 14.58 0.89
N ASP A 146 21.35 15.20 -0.28
CA ASP A 146 22.33 16.25 -0.47
C ASP A 146 22.08 17.51 0.39
N GLN A 147 20.83 17.74 0.80
CA GLN A 147 20.43 18.83 1.68
C GLN A 147 20.78 18.58 3.16
N LEU A 148 21.12 17.32 3.51
CA LEU A 148 21.54 17.02 4.88
C LEU A 148 22.86 17.73 5.20
N PRO A 149 22.95 18.48 6.32
CA PRO A 149 24.19 19.16 6.71
C PRO A 149 25.37 18.20 6.76
N GLU A 150 26.57 18.69 6.43
CA GLU A 150 27.79 17.87 6.43
C GLU A 150 28.06 17.31 7.82
N GLY A 151 28.37 16.02 7.88
CA GLY A 151 28.67 15.30 9.13
C GLY A 151 27.44 14.93 9.97
N ARG A 152 26.20 15.29 9.54
CA ARG A 152 24.98 14.92 10.26
C ARG A 152 24.34 13.68 9.67
N THR A 153 23.71 12.88 10.54
CA THR A 153 22.85 11.75 10.15
C THR A 153 21.41 12.17 10.06
N ILE A 154 20.57 11.33 9.42
CA ILE A 154 19.11 11.60 9.32
C ILE A 154 18.45 11.56 10.67
N GLU A 155 18.89 10.70 11.57
CA GLU A 155 18.37 10.57 12.92
C GLU A 155 18.60 11.85 13.71
N GLU A 156 19.81 12.44 13.62
CA GLU A 156 20.14 13.72 14.25
C GLU A 156 19.29 14.86 13.68
N PHE A 157 19.06 14.86 12.35
CA PHE A 157 18.20 15.85 11.71
C PHE A 157 16.75 15.76 12.19
N VAL A 158 16.21 14.55 12.29
CA VAL A 158 14.84 14.30 12.78
C VAL A 158 14.69 14.80 14.24
N CYS A 159 15.67 14.57 15.11
CA CYS A 159 15.63 14.99 16.50
C CYS A 159 15.55 16.53 16.70
N ASP A 160 15.95 17.32 15.71
CA ASP A 160 15.83 18.78 15.77
C ASP A 160 14.37 19.26 15.67
N SER A 161 13.49 18.47 15.06
CA SER A 161 12.08 18.77 14.94
C SER A 161 11.25 17.86 15.84
N LYS A 162 10.69 18.41 16.91
CA LYS A 162 9.79 17.65 17.81
C LYS A 162 8.61 17.01 17.07
N TYR A 163 8.16 17.64 16.00
CA TYR A 163 7.06 17.15 15.17
C TYR A 163 7.47 15.90 14.39
N LEU A 164 8.60 15.96 13.67
CA LEU A 164 9.16 14.81 12.96
C LEU A 164 9.53 13.67 13.91
N ASP A 165 10.20 13.99 15.00
CA ASP A 165 10.60 13.01 16.01
C ASP A 165 9.39 12.23 16.55
N ASN A 166 8.29 12.93 16.86
CA ASN A 166 7.05 12.28 17.29
C ASN A 166 6.45 11.38 16.20
N PHE A 167 6.49 11.82 14.94
CA PHE A 167 5.99 11.02 13.82
C PHE A 167 6.85 9.78 13.58
N ILE A 168 8.18 9.93 13.57
CA ILE A 168 9.11 8.81 13.42
C ILE A 168 8.98 7.80 14.57
N LYS A 169 8.72 8.27 15.79
CA LYS A 169 8.42 7.39 16.94
C LYS A 169 7.18 6.53 16.71
N LYS A 170 6.11 7.06 16.12
CA LYS A 170 4.95 6.25 15.73
C LYS A 170 5.33 5.17 14.73
N CYS A 171 6.25 5.44 13.82
CA CYS A 171 6.80 4.48 12.87
C CYS A 171 7.89 3.57 13.47
N GLY A 172 7.98 3.42 14.79
CA GLY A 172 8.95 2.56 15.47
C GLY A 172 10.40 3.03 15.34
N ASN A 173 10.65 4.33 15.27
CA ASN A 173 11.95 4.97 15.06
C ASN A 173 12.63 4.56 13.72
N ARG A 174 11.85 4.18 12.73
CA ARG A 174 12.36 3.75 11.42
C ARG A 174 12.39 4.92 10.45
N CYS A 175 13.58 5.46 10.22
CA CYS A 175 13.80 6.47 9.19
C CYS A 175 15.05 6.14 8.36
N ASN A 176 15.04 6.55 7.11
CA ASN A 176 16.10 6.32 6.13
C ASN A 176 16.26 7.58 5.27
N VAL A 177 17.37 7.72 4.58
CA VAL A 177 17.60 8.84 3.66
C VAL A 177 18.22 8.33 2.36
N ILE A 178 17.86 8.94 1.24
CA ILE A 178 18.52 8.73 -0.06
C ILE A 178 18.69 10.04 -0.79
N ASP A 179 19.55 10.04 -1.80
CA ASP A 179 19.60 11.09 -2.79
C ASP A 179 19.45 10.52 -4.19
N ASN A 180 18.39 10.88 -4.87
CA ASN A 180 18.08 10.34 -6.19
C ASN A 180 18.98 10.89 -7.32
N LYS A 181 19.81 11.90 -7.03
CA LYS A 181 20.60 12.61 -8.04
C LYS A 181 22.10 12.56 -7.81
N TYR A 182 22.57 12.96 -6.64
CA TYR A 182 23.99 13.21 -6.39
C TYR A 182 24.74 12.01 -5.78
N TRP A 183 24.05 11.16 -5.01
CA TRP A 183 24.67 10.02 -4.34
C TRP A 183 24.75 8.75 -5.17
N LYS A 184 24.28 8.76 -6.42
CA LYS A 184 24.28 7.58 -7.31
C LYS A 184 25.66 6.97 -7.56
N ASN A 185 26.66 7.82 -7.68
CA ASN A 185 28.03 7.39 -8.02
C ASN A 185 28.99 7.44 -6.82
N SER A 186 28.51 7.83 -5.64
CA SER A 186 29.30 7.81 -4.42
C SER A 186 29.41 6.37 -3.90
N LYS A 187 30.63 5.85 -3.83
CA LYS A 187 30.87 4.45 -3.45
C LYS A 187 31.21 4.24 -1.99
N ASN A 188 31.49 5.30 -1.25
CA ASN A 188 31.98 5.19 0.12
C ASN A 188 31.29 6.16 1.08
N GLY A 189 30.99 5.65 2.29
CA GLY A 189 30.53 6.44 3.41
C GLY A 189 29.01 6.68 3.44
N TYR A 190 28.60 7.51 4.38
CA TYR A 190 27.19 7.81 4.66
C TYR A 190 26.45 8.44 3.46
N ARG A 191 27.13 9.27 2.64
CA ARG A 191 26.56 9.93 1.46
C ARG A 191 26.62 9.05 0.20
N SER A 192 26.09 7.82 0.30
CA SER A 192 26.07 6.84 -0.78
C SER A 192 24.72 6.13 -0.85
N ASN A 193 24.10 6.11 -2.03
CA ASN A 193 22.87 5.35 -2.23
C ASN A 193 23.08 3.83 -2.06
N GLU A 194 24.26 3.31 -2.37
CA GLU A 194 24.55 1.89 -2.13
C GLU A 194 24.39 1.54 -0.64
N PHE A 195 24.92 2.40 0.24
CA PHE A 195 24.77 2.24 1.69
C PHE A 195 23.30 2.37 2.10
N HIS A 196 22.62 3.45 1.72
CA HIS A 196 21.26 3.74 2.20
C HIS A 196 20.18 2.83 1.62
N VAL A 197 20.31 2.38 0.38
CA VAL A 197 19.41 1.36 -0.20
C VAL A 197 19.56 0.04 0.57
N LYS A 198 20.77 -0.34 0.95
CA LYS A 198 20.98 -1.52 1.78
C LYS A 198 20.31 -1.36 3.15
N GLU A 199 20.48 -0.21 3.80
CA GLU A 199 19.85 0.07 5.10
C GLU A 199 18.32 0.09 4.99
N LEU A 200 17.75 0.69 3.93
CA LEU A 200 16.32 0.66 3.67
C LEU A 200 15.79 -0.77 3.49
N LEU A 201 16.51 -1.60 2.71
CA LEU A 201 16.13 -3.00 2.51
C LEU A 201 16.25 -3.81 3.82
N ASN A 202 17.23 -3.54 4.66
CA ASN A 202 17.34 -4.12 6.00
C ASN A 202 16.16 -3.69 6.88
N THR A 203 15.78 -2.41 6.86
CA THR A 203 14.62 -1.89 7.60
C THR A 203 13.33 -2.59 7.14
N ILE A 204 13.14 -2.75 5.83
CA ILE A 204 11.99 -3.48 5.25
C ILE A 204 11.98 -4.94 5.74
N ASP A 205 13.12 -5.62 5.71
CA ASP A 205 13.22 -6.99 6.19
C ASP A 205 12.92 -7.13 7.68
N ASN A 206 13.40 -6.18 8.49
CA ASN A 206 13.12 -6.15 9.92
C ASN A 206 11.62 -5.96 10.19
N ILE A 207 10.95 -5.04 9.48
CA ILE A 207 9.50 -4.87 9.59
C ILE A 207 8.76 -6.18 9.28
N VAL A 208 9.14 -6.85 8.20
CA VAL A 208 8.52 -8.14 7.83
C VAL A 208 8.78 -9.22 8.89
N LEU A 209 9.98 -9.28 9.45
CA LEU A 209 10.34 -10.24 10.51
C LEU A 209 9.62 -9.94 11.83
N GLU A 210 9.58 -8.69 12.27
CA GLU A 210 8.88 -8.25 13.49
C GLU A 210 7.39 -8.58 13.44
N ASN A 211 6.80 -8.55 12.24
CA ASN A 211 5.40 -8.91 12.01
C ASN A 211 5.21 -10.38 11.55
N ALA A 212 6.19 -11.26 11.84
CA ALA A 212 6.15 -12.69 11.55
C ALA A 212 5.84 -13.05 10.06
N GLY A 213 6.31 -12.22 9.13
CA GLY A 213 6.01 -12.36 7.70
C GLY A 213 4.62 -11.87 7.30
N GLY A 214 3.85 -11.35 8.25
CA GLY A 214 2.51 -10.79 8.01
C GLY A 214 2.55 -9.48 7.24
N HIS A 215 1.38 -8.97 6.92
CA HIS A 215 1.16 -7.74 6.19
C HIS A 215 0.07 -6.90 6.86
N SER A 216 0.10 -5.61 6.61
CA SER A 216 -0.97 -4.71 7.04
C SER A 216 -2.23 -5.05 6.25
N THR A 217 -3.30 -5.45 6.94
CA THR A 217 -4.52 -5.90 6.28
C THR A 217 -5.75 -5.52 7.07
N ASN A 218 -6.88 -5.59 6.42
CA ASN A 218 -8.22 -5.52 6.97
C ASN A 218 -9.14 -6.44 6.14
N GLU A 219 -10.34 -6.63 6.61
CA GLU A 219 -11.31 -7.53 5.97
C GLU A 219 -11.54 -7.19 4.49
N TYR A 220 -11.55 -5.92 4.12
CA TYR A 220 -11.72 -5.50 2.72
C TYR A 220 -10.54 -5.92 1.83
N LEU A 221 -9.31 -5.71 2.28
CA LEU A 221 -8.11 -6.12 1.56
C LEU A 221 -8.00 -7.64 1.43
N GLU A 222 -8.39 -8.37 2.48
CA GLU A 222 -8.44 -9.84 2.43
C GLU A 222 -9.49 -10.34 1.44
N GLU A 223 -10.68 -9.74 1.45
CA GLU A 223 -11.73 -10.07 0.49
C GLU A 223 -11.28 -9.77 -0.94
N LEU A 224 -10.67 -8.61 -1.16
CA LEU A 224 -10.11 -8.25 -2.46
C LEU A 224 -9.05 -9.25 -2.94
N GLY A 225 -8.22 -9.75 -2.00
CA GLY A 225 -7.25 -10.81 -2.29
C GLY A 225 -7.92 -12.14 -2.69
N ARG A 226 -9.03 -12.50 -2.03
CA ARG A 226 -9.82 -13.68 -2.39
C ARG A 226 -10.46 -13.54 -3.76
N ASP A 227 -11.06 -12.39 -4.05
CA ASP A 227 -11.66 -12.12 -5.37
C ASP A 227 -10.64 -12.24 -6.49
N LEU A 228 -9.44 -11.65 -6.30
CA LEU A 228 -8.35 -11.75 -7.27
C LEU A 228 -7.94 -13.20 -7.51
N THR A 229 -7.84 -14.00 -6.45
CA THR A 229 -7.47 -15.42 -6.56
C THR A 229 -8.55 -16.22 -7.31
N GLN A 230 -9.82 -16.02 -6.96
CA GLN A 230 -10.94 -16.70 -7.61
C GLN A 230 -11.03 -16.35 -9.10
N GLU A 231 -10.82 -15.07 -9.44
CA GLU A 231 -10.85 -14.63 -10.83
C GLU A 231 -9.66 -15.17 -11.63
N GLN A 232 -8.47 -15.26 -11.03
CA GLN A 232 -7.31 -15.89 -11.65
C GLN A 232 -7.58 -17.37 -11.96
N GLU A 233 -8.12 -18.12 -11.00
CA GLU A 233 -8.48 -19.52 -11.18
C GLU A 233 -9.54 -19.71 -12.27
N HIS A 234 -10.53 -18.83 -12.34
CA HIS A 234 -11.56 -18.85 -13.39
C HIS A 234 -10.96 -18.60 -14.78
N ILE A 235 -10.14 -17.56 -14.93
CA ILE A 235 -9.46 -17.26 -16.21
C ILE A 235 -8.51 -18.39 -16.63
N GLU A 236 -7.80 -19.02 -15.68
CA GLU A 236 -6.91 -20.14 -15.98
C GLU A 236 -7.70 -21.36 -16.49
N GLN A 237 -8.90 -21.63 -15.95
CA GLN A 237 -9.77 -22.70 -16.42
C GLN A 237 -10.34 -22.44 -17.83
N GLU A 238 -10.75 -21.18 -18.10
CA GLU A 238 -11.30 -20.81 -19.40
C GLU A 238 -10.23 -20.67 -20.49
N SER A 239 -9.02 -20.32 -20.10
CA SER A 239 -7.93 -20.00 -21.04
C SER A 239 -6.59 -20.56 -20.53
N PRO A 240 -6.41 -21.91 -20.55
CA PRO A 240 -5.24 -22.57 -19.96
C PRO A 240 -3.92 -22.26 -20.67
N ASP A 241 -3.97 -21.75 -21.90
CA ASP A 241 -2.79 -21.38 -22.68
C ASP A 241 -2.27 -19.97 -22.39
N LEU A 242 -2.99 -19.18 -21.56
CA LEU A 242 -2.53 -17.85 -21.18
C LEU A 242 -1.31 -17.91 -20.25
N LEU A 243 -0.42 -16.94 -20.44
CA LEU A 243 0.71 -16.77 -19.52
C LEU A 243 0.21 -16.31 -18.14
N PRO A 244 0.82 -16.78 -17.02
CA PRO A 244 0.41 -16.39 -15.68
C PRO A 244 0.34 -14.88 -15.45
N ASP A 245 1.27 -14.11 -16.03
CA ASP A 245 1.29 -12.66 -15.91
C ASP A 245 0.04 -12.03 -16.58
N ASN A 246 -0.40 -12.58 -17.72
CA ASN A 246 -1.61 -12.12 -18.43
C ASN A 246 -2.90 -12.49 -17.66
N ILE A 247 -2.92 -13.66 -17.02
CA ILE A 247 -4.04 -14.08 -16.17
C ILE A 247 -4.18 -13.10 -14.99
N GLN A 248 -3.06 -12.77 -14.34
CA GLN A 248 -3.04 -11.83 -13.22
C GLN A 248 -3.55 -10.44 -13.64
N GLU A 249 -3.07 -9.90 -14.75
CA GLU A 249 -3.51 -8.58 -15.23
C GLU A 249 -4.99 -8.57 -15.62
N LYS A 250 -5.50 -9.62 -16.30
CA LYS A 250 -6.92 -9.73 -16.60
C LYS A 250 -7.78 -9.79 -15.35
N ALA A 251 -7.40 -10.58 -14.35
CA ALA A 251 -8.11 -10.69 -13.10
C ALA A 251 -8.21 -9.33 -12.38
N LYS A 252 -7.13 -8.54 -12.38
CA LYS A 252 -7.15 -7.18 -11.81
C LYS A 252 -8.16 -6.28 -12.52
N VAL A 253 -8.21 -6.31 -13.85
CA VAL A 253 -9.15 -5.50 -14.63
C VAL A 253 -10.59 -5.87 -14.27
N VAL A 254 -10.93 -7.17 -14.27
CA VAL A 254 -12.28 -7.64 -13.95
C VAL A 254 -12.68 -7.25 -12.52
N VAL A 255 -11.79 -7.46 -11.54
CA VAL A 255 -12.05 -7.09 -10.15
C VAL A 255 -12.20 -5.57 -10.00
N GLN A 256 -11.38 -4.78 -10.70
CA GLN A 256 -11.49 -3.32 -10.72
C GLN A 256 -12.84 -2.86 -11.26
N GLU A 257 -13.27 -3.38 -12.40
CA GLU A 257 -14.55 -3.05 -13.02
C GLU A 257 -15.72 -3.40 -12.08
N ASN A 258 -15.71 -4.59 -11.48
CA ASN A 258 -16.74 -5.04 -10.56
C ASN A 258 -16.83 -4.17 -9.29
N ARG A 259 -15.71 -3.64 -8.81
CA ARG A 259 -15.63 -2.86 -7.57
C ARG A 259 -15.76 -1.35 -7.77
N SER A 260 -15.43 -0.80 -8.95
CA SER A 260 -15.43 0.64 -9.23
C SER A 260 -16.78 1.29 -8.99
N HIS A 261 -17.89 0.63 -9.34
CA HIS A 261 -19.24 1.16 -9.20
C HIS A 261 -19.65 1.51 -7.76
N TYR A 262 -19.08 0.82 -6.77
CA TYR A 262 -19.35 1.08 -5.34
C TYR A 262 -18.41 2.14 -4.77
N LEU A 263 -17.13 2.00 -5.08
CA LEU A 263 -16.09 2.82 -4.47
C LEU A 263 -16.10 4.27 -4.98
N LEU A 264 -16.61 4.49 -6.19
CA LEU A 264 -16.81 5.84 -6.70
C LEU A 264 -17.84 6.67 -5.91
N ARG A 265 -18.65 6.04 -5.06
CA ARG A 265 -19.68 6.70 -4.25
C ARG A 265 -19.26 7.00 -2.82
N VAL A 266 -18.20 6.39 -2.35
CA VAL A 266 -17.63 6.67 -1.03
C VAL A 266 -16.66 7.85 -1.10
N SER A 267 -16.40 8.50 0.03
CA SER A 267 -15.45 9.63 0.08
C SER A 267 -14.01 9.16 -0.15
N ILE A 268 -13.15 10.06 -0.62
CA ILE A 268 -11.69 9.80 -0.71
C ILE A 268 -11.13 9.45 0.67
N GLY A 269 -11.54 10.16 1.72
CA GLY A 269 -11.11 9.88 3.08
C GLY A 269 -11.43 8.45 3.52
N PHE A 270 -12.64 7.95 3.16
CA PHE A 270 -13.00 6.56 3.42
C PHE A 270 -12.09 5.57 2.68
N LEU A 271 -11.84 5.79 1.38
CA LEU A 271 -10.94 4.93 0.60
C LEU A 271 -9.53 4.92 1.15
N LEU A 272 -9.00 6.08 1.56
CA LEU A 272 -7.70 6.18 2.20
C LEU A 272 -7.66 5.46 3.55
N LYS A 273 -8.69 5.59 4.39
CA LYS A 273 -8.81 4.81 5.62
C LYS A 273 -8.86 3.32 5.35
N THR A 274 -9.62 2.88 4.34
CA THR A 274 -9.65 1.46 3.92
C THR A 274 -8.27 0.97 3.48
N PHE A 275 -7.50 1.81 2.82
CA PHE A 275 -6.16 1.46 2.35
C PHE A 275 -5.10 1.47 3.47
N LEU A 276 -5.18 2.43 4.37
CA LEU A 276 -4.12 2.75 5.32
C LEU A 276 -4.44 2.34 6.76
N SER A 277 -5.60 1.75 7.01
CA SER A 277 -6.03 1.37 8.35
C SER A 277 -6.37 -0.11 8.44
N ASN A 278 -6.01 -0.71 9.57
CA ASN A 278 -6.41 -2.08 9.92
C ASN A 278 -7.70 -2.12 10.75
N ASN A 279 -8.40 -0.98 10.90
CA ASN A 279 -9.59 -0.90 11.72
C ASN A 279 -10.85 -1.31 10.93
N SER A 280 -11.14 -2.60 10.92
CA SER A 280 -12.27 -3.20 10.19
C SER A 280 -13.64 -2.67 10.63
N HIS A 281 -13.81 -2.32 11.90
CA HIS A 281 -15.11 -1.89 12.43
C HIS A 281 -15.54 -0.52 11.84
N LEU A 282 -14.63 0.46 11.83
CA LEU A 282 -14.92 1.78 11.27
C LEU A 282 -15.18 1.73 9.76
N ILE A 283 -14.36 0.94 9.04
CA ILE A 283 -14.50 0.72 7.60
C ILE A 283 -15.89 0.14 7.28
N ARG A 284 -16.35 -0.78 8.10
CA ARG A 284 -17.61 -1.47 7.93
C ARG A 284 -18.81 -0.57 8.14
N GLU A 285 -18.86 0.24 9.21
CA GLU A 285 -19.97 1.13 9.49
C GLU A 285 -20.13 2.21 8.41
N GLU A 286 -19.05 2.85 8.00
CA GLU A 286 -19.08 3.84 6.92
C GLU A 286 -19.49 3.21 5.59
N LEU A 287 -19.05 1.98 5.32
CA LEU A 287 -19.42 1.27 4.10
C LEU A 287 -20.89 0.86 4.08
N LEU A 288 -21.43 0.37 5.20
CA LEU A 288 -22.85 0.06 5.36
C LEU A 288 -23.72 1.32 5.19
N HIS A 289 -23.26 2.44 5.71
CA HIS A 289 -23.95 3.72 5.55
C HIS A 289 -23.94 4.17 4.08
N ALA A 290 -22.79 4.10 3.41
CA ALA A 290 -22.66 4.44 2.00
C ALA A 290 -23.51 3.51 1.10
N LEU A 291 -23.55 2.21 1.40
CA LEU A 291 -24.37 1.23 0.70
C LEU A 291 -25.86 1.38 1.01
N GLY A 292 -26.25 1.72 2.23
CA GLY A 292 -27.62 2.00 2.62
C GLY A 292 -28.22 3.16 1.83
N VAL A 293 -27.45 4.22 1.61
CA VAL A 293 -27.82 5.33 0.72
C VAL A 293 -27.93 4.88 -0.74
N VAL A 294 -27.14 3.89 -1.16
CA VAL A 294 -27.17 3.34 -2.53
C VAL A 294 -28.39 2.47 -2.78
N LEU A 295 -28.81 1.65 -1.81
CA LEU A 295 -29.95 0.75 -1.96
C LEU A 295 -31.27 1.49 -2.11
N THR A 296 -31.36 2.71 -1.59
CA THR A 296 -32.56 3.55 -1.71
C THR A 296 -32.69 4.25 -3.07
N ASN A 297 -31.64 4.30 -3.88
CA ASN A 297 -31.59 5.17 -5.07
C ASN A 297 -31.28 4.50 -6.42
N LEU A 298 -31.27 3.13 -6.56
CA LEU A 298 -30.75 2.52 -7.81
C LEU A 298 -31.53 1.38 -8.46
N PHE A 299 -31.60 1.49 -9.80
CA PHE A 299 -31.75 0.38 -10.72
C PHE A 299 -30.41 -0.36 -10.90
N ILE A 300 -30.21 -1.45 -10.16
CA ILE A 300 -28.97 -2.25 -10.16
C ILE A 300 -29.16 -3.48 -11.04
N THR A 301 -28.15 -3.82 -11.87
CA THR A 301 -28.14 -5.04 -12.69
C THR A 301 -28.10 -6.31 -11.81
N ALA A 302 -28.47 -7.47 -12.37
CA ALA A 302 -28.48 -8.74 -11.64
C ALA A 302 -27.07 -9.13 -11.11
N ALA A 303 -26.01 -8.88 -11.87
CA ALA A 303 -24.63 -9.11 -11.45
C ALA A 303 -24.19 -8.21 -10.29
N GLN A 304 -24.55 -6.94 -10.35
CA GLN A 304 -24.31 -5.97 -9.29
C GLN A 304 -25.07 -6.32 -7.99
N ARG A 305 -26.31 -6.87 -8.13
CA ARG A 305 -27.09 -7.38 -6.97
C ARG A 305 -26.42 -8.59 -6.34
N ALA A 306 -25.86 -9.51 -7.12
CA ALA A 306 -25.18 -10.70 -6.58
C ALA A 306 -23.91 -10.31 -5.79
N THR A 307 -23.12 -9.37 -6.29
CA THR A 307 -21.93 -8.86 -5.60
C THR A 307 -22.32 -8.06 -4.35
N LEU A 308 -23.37 -7.24 -4.43
CA LEU A 308 -23.91 -6.48 -3.29
C LEU A 308 -24.49 -7.42 -2.22
N ALA A 309 -25.18 -8.49 -2.63
CA ALA A 309 -25.74 -9.48 -1.72
C ALA A 309 -24.65 -10.27 -0.99
N LYS A 310 -23.57 -10.63 -1.67
CA LYS A 310 -22.37 -11.23 -1.04
C LYS A 310 -21.74 -10.28 -0.02
N PHE A 311 -21.63 -9.01 -0.37
CA PHE A 311 -21.09 -7.97 0.48
C PHE A 311 -21.97 -7.72 1.72
N LEU A 312 -23.30 -7.65 1.56
CA LEU A 312 -24.25 -7.50 2.66
C LEU A 312 -24.32 -8.76 3.54
N CYS A 313 -24.25 -9.96 2.96
CA CYS A 313 -24.20 -11.21 3.71
C CYS A 313 -22.94 -11.29 4.57
N TRP A 314 -21.81 -10.82 4.03
CA TRP A 314 -20.56 -10.70 4.78
C TRP A 314 -20.68 -9.71 5.95
N THR A 315 -21.34 -8.55 5.75
CA THR A 315 -21.56 -7.55 6.80
C THR A 315 -22.51 -8.06 7.90
N THR A 316 -23.53 -8.85 7.57
CA THR A 316 -24.47 -9.43 8.55
C THR A 316 -23.86 -10.59 9.34
N ALA A 317 -23.15 -11.50 8.70
CA ALA A 317 -22.50 -12.63 9.37
C ALA A 317 -21.47 -12.19 10.43
N ALA A 318 -20.76 -11.09 10.18
CA ALA A 318 -19.80 -10.56 11.14
C ALA A 318 -20.47 -9.74 12.27
N VAL A 319 -21.71 -9.20 12.10
CA VAL A 319 -22.50 -8.59 13.21
C VAL A 319 -22.93 -9.70 14.19
N GLU A 320 -23.43 -10.82 13.67
CA GLU A 320 -23.83 -11.95 14.51
C GLU A 320 -22.66 -12.59 15.28
N GLY A 321 -21.47 -12.63 14.67
CA GLY A 321 -20.25 -13.11 15.36
C GLY A 321 -19.75 -12.15 16.44
N ALA A 322 -19.85 -10.84 16.25
CA ALA A 322 -19.43 -9.83 17.23
C ALA A 322 -20.39 -9.71 18.42
N THR A 323 -21.70 -9.85 18.19
CA THR A 323 -22.71 -9.87 19.28
C THR A 323 -22.58 -11.11 20.13
N ALA A 324 -22.34 -12.30 19.54
CA ALA A 324 -22.10 -13.54 20.26
C ALA A 324 -20.83 -13.48 21.14
N ALA A 325 -19.74 -12.86 20.62
CA ALA A 325 -18.51 -12.68 21.39
C ALA A 325 -18.68 -11.68 22.55
N SER A 326 -19.48 -10.64 22.36
CA SER A 326 -19.80 -9.64 23.40
C SER A 326 -20.69 -10.21 24.50
N GLU A 327 -21.65 -11.08 24.18
CA GLU A 327 -22.52 -11.75 25.16
C GLU A 327 -21.75 -12.81 25.98
N VAL A 328 -20.79 -13.54 25.37
CA VAL A 328 -19.94 -14.47 26.08
C VAL A 328 -19.00 -13.72 27.05
N ALA A 329 -18.41 -12.60 26.63
CA ALA A 329 -17.54 -11.80 27.50
C ALA A 329 -18.32 -11.12 28.66
N ALA A 330 -19.57 -10.71 28.43
CA ALA A 330 -20.44 -10.18 29.47
C ALA A 330 -20.92 -11.26 30.47
N GLY A 331 -21.14 -12.49 30.00
CA GLY A 331 -21.50 -13.63 30.83
C GLY A 331 -20.36 -14.10 31.76
N GLU A 332 -19.11 -14.05 31.29
CA GLU A 332 -17.95 -14.39 32.13
C GLU A 332 -17.61 -13.31 33.18
N ALA A 333 -17.94 -12.04 32.93
CA ALA A 333 -17.75 -10.94 33.88
C ALA A 333 -18.82 -10.93 35.00
N ALA A 334 -19.97 -11.53 34.78
CA ALA A 334 -21.05 -11.62 35.77
C ALA A 334 -20.91 -12.82 36.72
N LEU A 335 -19.95 -13.73 36.48
CA LEU A 335 -19.69 -14.93 37.28
C LEU A 335 -18.41 -14.82 38.14
N LYS A 336 -17.81 -13.65 38.21
CA LYS A 336 -16.73 -13.28 39.14
C LYS A 336 -17.19 -12.18 40.11
#